data_ea8ee4d0292c3a2269428dad3c0b3fe5
#
_entry.id   ea8ee4d0292c3a2269428dad3c0b3fe5
#
_cell.length_a   1.000
_cell.length_b   1.000
_cell.length_c   1.000
_cell.angle_alpha   90.00
_cell.angle_beta   90.00
_cell.angle_gamma   90.00
#
_symmetry.space_group_name_H-M   'P 1'
#
loop_
_entity.id
_entity.type
_entity.pdbx_description
1 polymer ?
#
loop_
_entity_poly.entity_id
_entity_poly.type
_entity_poly.pdbx_seq_one_letter_code
_entity_poly.pdbx_strand_id
1 'polypeptide(L)'
;MEMDNKEYTTKQERLARFAKAMGHPARVAILEFLLKQDSCFFGDIHEVLPISKATVSQHLKELKDAGLIQGEIETPKVKYCINRENWGIASALFVAFLGQAVCGKGDCCG
;
A
#
# COMPACT_ATOMS: atom_id res chain seq x y z
N MET A 1 -6.65 24.28 3.02
CA MET A 1 -7.39 24.08 2.93
C MET A 1 -8.31 23.33 3.43
N GLU A 2 -8.86 23.42 4.26
CA GLU A 2 -9.73 22.63 4.81
C GLU A 2 -10.97 22.58 4.15
N MET A 3 -11.23 23.41 3.37
CA MET A 3 -12.48 23.42 2.88
C MET A 3 -12.78 22.29 2.06
N ASP A 4 -11.83 21.51 1.72
CA ASP A 4 -12.16 20.47 0.87
C ASP A 4 -12.55 19.26 1.55
N ASN A 5 -12.67 19.27 2.81
CA ASN A 5 -12.81 18.04 3.49
C ASN A 5 -14.08 17.35 3.26
N LYS A 6 -15.14 17.96 2.90
CA LYS A 6 -16.32 17.23 2.81
C LYS A 6 -16.70 16.94 1.46
N GLU A 7 -15.90 17.21 0.54
CA GLU A 7 -16.29 17.02 -0.82
C GLU A 7 -15.90 15.68 -1.37
N TYR A 8 -15.21 14.85 -0.65
CA TYR A 8 -14.72 13.59 -1.21
C TYR A 8 -15.56 12.42 -0.79
N THR A 9 -15.72 11.45 -1.69
CA THR A 9 -16.43 10.24 -1.33
C THR A 9 -15.54 9.34 -0.49
N THR A 10 -16.16 8.40 0.20
CA THR A 10 -15.40 7.43 0.97
C THR A 10 -14.45 6.64 0.07
N LYS A 11 -14.91 6.29 -1.14
CA LYS A 11 -14.05 5.57 -2.07
C LYS A 11 -12.83 6.40 -2.46
N GLN A 12 -13.04 7.68 -2.70
CA GLN A 12 -11.93 8.54 -3.07
C GLN A 12 -10.93 8.63 -1.95
N GLU A 13 -11.42 8.75 -0.73
CA GLU A 13 -10.52 8.86 0.40
C GLU A 13 -9.74 7.58 0.63
N ARG A 14 -10.39 6.43 0.50
CA ARG A 14 -9.71 5.15 0.70
C ARG A 14 -8.69 4.90 -0.39
N LEU A 15 -9.06 5.15 -1.64
CA LEU A 15 -8.14 4.96 -2.73
C LEU A 15 -6.90 5.83 -2.54
N ALA A 16 -7.11 7.09 -2.19
CA ALA A 16 -6.00 8.01 -1.99
C ALA A 16 -5.12 7.58 -0.83
N ARG A 17 -5.73 7.06 0.24
CA ARG A 17 -4.95 6.63 1.38
C ARG A 17 -4.06 5.44 1.04
N PHE A 18 -4.61 4.47 0.31
CA PHE A 18 -3.81 3.32 -0.11
C PHE A 18 -2.72 3.77 -1.08
N ALA A 19 -3.06 4.65 -2.02
CA ALA A 19 -2.09 5.11 -3.00
C ALA A 19 -0.93 5.84 -2.33
N LYS A 20 -1.25 6.65 -1.33
CA LYS A 20 -0.22 7.38 -0.62
C LYS A 20 0.73 6.42 0.09
N ALA A 21 0.19 5.39 0.70
CA ALA A 21 1.03 4.43 1.39
C ALA A 21 1.92 3.65 0.43
N MET A 22 1.45 3.45 -0.79
CA MET A 22 2.24 2.73 -1.79
C MET A 22 3.22 3.61 -2.53
N GLY A 23 3.18 4.91 -2.34
CA GLY A 23 3.88 5.84 -3.20
C GLY A 23 5.34 6.01 -2.89
N HIS A 24 6.06 4.92 -2.73
CA HIS A 24 7.50 4.96 -2.53
C HIS A 24 8.06 3.62 -2.99
N PRO A 25 9.15 3.63 -3.76
CA PRO A 25 9.68 2.37 -4.29
C PRO A 25 9.97 1.34 -3.22
N ALA A 26 10.47 1.78 -2.06
CA ALA A 26 10.77 0.83 -1.00
C ALA A 26 9.50 0.15 -0.51
N ARG A 27 8.40 0.89 -0.45
CA ARG A 27 7.15 0.31 0.03
C ARG A 27 6.56 -0.65 -0.99
N VAL A 28 6.70 -0.32 -2.28
CA VAL A 28 6.28 -1.26 -3.31
C VAL A 28 7.08 -2.55 -3.20
N ALA A 29 8.39 -2.43 -2.98
CA ALA A 29 9.23 -3.61 -2.86
C ALA A 29 8.84 -4.46 -1.65
N ILE A 30 8.52 -3.81 -0.54
CA ILE A 30 8.08 -4.54 0.64
C ILE A 30 6.80 -5.30 0.36
N LEU A 31 5.85 -4.63 -0.28
CA LEU A 31 4.57 -5.26 -0.58
C LEU A 31 4.75 -6.44 -1.53
N GLU A 32 5.58 -6.27 -2.56
CA GLU A 32 5.83 -7.37 -3.48
C GLU A 32 6.47 -8.55 -2.76
N PHE A 33 7.39 -8.25 -1.87
CA PHE A 33 8.04 -9.32 -1.12
C PHE A 33 7.03 -10.07 -0.25
N LEU A 34 6.19 -9.32 0.46
CA LEU A 34 5.22 -9.96 1.35
C LEU A 34 4.14 -10.72 0.58
N LEU A 35 3.80 -10.24 -0.60
CA LEU A 35 2.79 -10.94 -1.40
C LEU A 35 3.26 -12.31 -1.86
N LYS A 36 4.56 -12.50 -1.94
CA LYS A 36 5.11 -13.78 -2.36
C LYS A 36 5.26 -14.78 -1.23
N GLN A 37 5.03 -14.34 0.00
CA GLN A 37 5.17 -15.25 1.13
C GLN A 37 3.92 -16.12 1.26
N ASP A 38 4.12 -17.39 1.57
CA ASP A 38 2.97 -18.27 1.80
C ASP A 38 2.30 -17.94 3.11
N SER A 39 3.03 -17.36 4.02
CA SER A 39 2.49 -17.00 5.31
C SER A 39 3.15 -15.70 5.71
N CYS A 40 3.00 -15.32 6.96
CA CYS A 40 3.61 -14.10 7.41
C CYS A 40 5.12 -14.22 7.41
N PHE A 41 5.78 -13.10 7.22
CA PHE A 41 7.22 -13.06 7.22
C PHE A 41 7.73 -12.75 8.62
N PHE A 42 8.70 -13.50 9.07
CA PHE A 42 9.37 -13.25 10.34
C PHE A 42 10.80 -12.86 10.04
N GLY A 43 11.25 -11.76 10.59
CA GLY A 43 12.63 -11.37 10.40
C GLY A 43 12.75 -9.90 10.04
N ASP A 44 13.93 -9.52 9.58
CA ASP A 44 14.24 -8.15 9.25
C ASP A 44 14.16 -7.92 7.76
N ILE A 45 13.33 -6.97 7.38
CA ILE A 45 13.16 -6.65 5.97
C ILE A 45 14.46 -6.15 5.36
N HIS A 46 15.26 -5.39 6.14
CA HIS A 46 16.48 -4.84 5.56
C HIS A 46 17.50 -5.92 5.22
N GLU A 47 17.30 -7.12 5.72
CA GLU A 47 18.23 -8.20 5.38
C GLU A 47 17.85 -8.89 4.10
N VAL A 48 16.63 -8.74 3.64
CA VAL A 48 16.18 -9.40 2.43
C VAL A 48 15.91 -8.44 1.29
N LEU A 49 15.82 -7.15 1.58
CA LEU A 49 15.55 -6.15 0.57
C LEU A 49 16.58 -5.04 0.67
N PRO A 50 16.90 -4.38 -0.45
CA PRO A 50 17.91 -3.31 -0.44
C PRO A 50 17.34 -2.01 0.10
N ILE A 51 16.90 -2.04 1.34
CA ILE A 51 16.31 -0.88 1.99
C ILE A 51 17.10 -0.66 3.27
N SER A 52 17.46 0.58 3.54
CA SER A 52 18.29 0.86 4.70
C SER A 52 17.51 0.54 5.98
N LYS A 53 18.23 0.02 6.95
CA LYS A 53 17.62 -0.34 8.21
C LYS A 53 16.98 0.88 8.86
N ALA A 54 17.56 2.05 8.66
CA ALA A 54 17.07 3.24 9.30
C ALA A 54 15.68 3.63 8.83
N THR A 55 15.30 3.29 7.61
CA THR A 55 14.02 3.70 7.07
C THR A 55 12.98 2.58 7.03
N VAL A 56 13.39 1.33 7.27
CA VAL A 56 12.45 0.23 7.20
C VAL A 56 11.28 0.43 8.15
N SER A 57 11.56 0.83 9.38
CA SER A 57 10.49 0.99 10.36
C SER A 57 9.45 1.99 9.91
N GLN A 58 9.91 3.09 9.32
CA GLN A 58 8.99 4.11 8.85
C GLN A 58 8.10 3.60 7.75
N HIS A 59 8.70 2.87 6.80
CA HIS A 59 7.92 2.33 5.69
C HIS A 59 6.91 1.31 6.17
N LEU A 60 7.32 0.43 7.09
CA LEU A 60 6.40 -0.56 7.62
C LEU A 60 5.27 0.09 8.39
N LYS A 61 5.59 1.13 9.15
CA LYS A 61 4.56 1.82 9.91
C LYS A 61 3.54 2.46 8.98
N GLU A 62 4.00 3.08 7.91
CA GLU A 62 3.08 3.73 6.99
C GLU A 62 2.17 2.71 6.32
N LEU A 63 2.72 1.57 5.91
CA LEU A 63 1.92 0.53 5.30
C LEU A 63 0.91 -0.06 6.28
N LYS A 64 1.35 -0.21 7.53
CA LYS A 64 0.46 -0.75 8.55
C LYS A 64 -0.65 0.24 8.90
N ASP A 65 -0.30 1.52 9.03
CA ASP A 65 -1.29 2.53 9.35
C ASP A 65 -2.34 2.63 8.26
N ALA A 66 -1.95 2.40 7.02
CA ALA A 66 -2.91 2.42 5.92
C ALA A 66 -3.73 1.16 5.84
N GLY A 67 -3.34 0.12 6.58
CA GLY A 67 -4.09 -1.12 6.60
C GLY A 67 -3.69 -2.13 5.55
N LEU A 68 -2.61 -1.88 4.81
CA LEU A 68 -2.20 -2.80 3.76
C LEU A 68 -1.46 -4.01 4.31
N ILE A 69 -0.79 -3.85 5.43
CA ILE A 69 -0.14 -4.96 6.10
C ILE A 69 -0.57 -4.98 7.55
N GLN A 70 -0.36 -6.11 8.18
CA GLN A 70 -0.62 -6.24 9.59
C GLN A 70 0.53 -7.00 10.20
N GLY A 71 0.71 -6.86 11.50
CA GLY A 71 1.80 -7.53 12.15
C GLY A 71 2.15 -6.85 13.44
N GLU A 72 3.15 -7.40 14.09
CA GLU A 72 3.60 -6.89 15.36
C GLU A 72 5.05 -6.52 15.27
N ILE A 73 5.35 -5.33 15.73
CA ILE A 73 6.72 -4.87 15.77
C ILE A 73 7.14 -4.94 17.19
N GLU A 74 7.58 -6.11 17.62
CA GLU A 74 8.08 -6.20 18.96
C GLU A 74 9.46 -6.74 18.91
N THR A 75 10.40 -5.98 19.33
CA THR A 75 11.76 -6.42 19.33
C THR A 75 11.91 -7.57 20.27
N PRO A 76 12.70 -8.55 19.88
CA PRO A 76 13.49 -8.57 18.66
C PRO A 76 12.75 -9.19 17.49
N LYS A 77 11.53 -9.59 17.68
CA LYS A 77 10.85 -10.31 16.63
C LYS A 77 9.83 -9.45 15.93
N VAL A 78 9.82 -9.53 14.61
CA VAL A 78 8.85 -8.81 13.83
C VAL A 78 8.14 -9.81 12.95
N LYS A 79 6.86 -9.62 12.81
CA LYS A 79 6.02 -10.49 12.04
C LYS A 79 5.13 -9.63 11.18
N TYR A 80 5.22 -9.79 9.86
CA TYR A 80 4.44 -8.98 8.92
C TYR A 80 3.73 -9.85 7.92
N CYS A 81 2.48 -9.51 7.64
CA CYS A 81 1.68 -10.20 6.66
C CYS A 81 0.89 -9.18 5.87
N ILE A 82 0.54 -9.53 4.65
CA ILE A 82 -0.42 -8.73 3.91
C ILE A 82 -1.76 -8.84 4.63
N ASN A 83 -2.44 -7.71 4.79
CA ASN A 83 -3.80 -7.74 5.30
C ASN A 83 -4.69 -8.12 4.13
N ARG A 84 -5.07 -9.38 4.07
CA ARG A 84 -5.73 -9.91 2.88
C ARG A 84 -7.06 -9.24 2.59
N GLU A 85 -7.80 -8.93 3.63
CA GLU A 85 -9.08 -8.28 3.43
C GLU A 85 -8.90 -6.90 2.82
N ASN A 86 -8.03 -6.10 3.42
CA ASN A 86 -7.81 -4.75 2.92
C ASN A 86 -7.10 -4.77 1.56
N TRP A 87 -6.26 -5.76 1.33
CA TRP A 87 -5.62 -5.87 0.02
C TRP A 87 -6.66 -6.11 -1.06
N GLY A 88 -7.67 -6.93 -0.75
CA GLY A 88 -8.76 -7.14 -1.70
C GLY A 88 -9.55 -5.87 -1.96
N ILE A 89 -9.78 -5.09 -0.91
CA ILE A 89 -10.50 -3.83 -1.06
C ILE A 89 -9.67 -2.86 -1.90
N ALA A 90 -8.38 -2.74 -1.59
CA ALA A 90 -7.51 -1.85 -2.35
C ALA A 90 -7.44 -2.27 -3.81
N SER A 91 -7.30 -3.56 -4.03
CA SER A 91 -7.21 -4.09 -5.38
C SER A 91 -8.47 -3.73 -6.18
N ALA A 92 -9.63 -3.91 -5.58
CA ALA A 92 -10.87 -3.60 -6.27
C ALA A 92 -10.97 -2.11 -6.58
N LEU A 93 -10.54 -1.27 -5.64
CA LEU A 93 -10.59 0.17 -5.86
C LEU A 93 -9.65 0.59 -6.98
N PHE A 94 -8.43 0.05 -6.99
CA PHE A 94 -7.47 0.41 -8.02
C PHE A 94 -7.89 -0.12 -9.38
N VAL A 95 -8.39 -1.34 -9.44
CA VAL A 95 -8.83 -1.90 -10.70
C VAL A 95 -9.97 -1.08 -11.29
N ALA A 96 -10.93 -0.71 -10.45
CA ALA A 96 -12.04 0.08 -10.92
C ALA A 96 -11.60 1.47 -11.38
N PHE A 97 -10.66 2.06 -10.64
CA PHE A 97 -10.21 3.39 -10.98
C PHE A 97 -9.34 3.39 -12.23
N LEU A 98 -8.36 2.51 -12.25
CA LEU A 98 -7.43 2.47 -13.36
C LEU A 98 -8.00 1.81 -14.60
N GLY A 99 -9.05 1.03 -14.44
CA GLY A 99 -9.65 0.35 -15.54
C GLY A 99 -10.65 1.17 -16.33
N GLN A 100 -10.86 2.42 -15.95
CA GLN A 100 -11.80 3.24 -16.69
C GLN A 100 -11.25 3.57 -18.05
N ALA A 101 -12.15 3.63 -19.01
CA ALA A 101 -11.73 3.92 -20.37
C ALA A 101 -11.20 5.34 -20.43
N VAL A 102 -10.14 5.51 -21.19
CA VAL A 102 -9.57 6.83 -21.37
C VAL A 102 -9.87 7.25 -22.79
N CYS A 103 -10.54 8.36 -22.96
CA CYS A 103 -10.76 8.91 -24.27
C CYS A 103 -10.95 7.88 -25.35
N GLY A 104 -12.06 7.44 -25.56
CA GLY A 104 -12.26 6.36 -26.46
C GLY A 104 -11.79 6.63 -27.85
N LYS A 105 -11.38 5.65 -28.53
CA LYS A 105 -11.06 5.71 -29.95
C LYS A 105 -9.98 6.65 -30.30
N GLY A 106 -9.28 7.14 -29.36
CA GLY A 106 -8.09 7.87 -29.68
C GLY A 106 -8.27 9.25 -30.19
N ASP A 107 -9.45 9.78 -30.10
CA ASP A 107 -9.58 11.10 -30.64
C ASP A 107 -9.88 12.13 -29.59
N CYS A 108 -10.00 11.77 -28.37
CA CYS A 108 -10.33 12.79 -27.44
C CYS A 108 -9.09 13.23 -26.73
N CYS A 109 -9.24 14.12 -25.84
CA CYS A 109 -8.12 14.55 -25.06
C CYS A 109 -7.00 15.03 -25.88
N GLY A 110 -7.27 15.39 -27.02
CA GLY A 110 -6.26 15.84 -27.90
C GLY A 110 -5.44 16.94 -27.33
#